data_ef94e3941f78c5f80208058d2e829053
#
_entry.id   ef94e3941f78c5f80208058d2e829053
#
_cell.length_a   1.000
_cell.length_b   1.000
_cell.length_c   1.000
_cell.angle_alpha   90.00
_cell.angle_beta   90.00
_cell.angle_gamma   90.00
#
_symmetry.space_group_name_H-M   'P 1'
#
loop_
_entity.id
_entity.type
_entity.pdbx_description
1 polymer ?
#
loop_
_entity_poly.entity_id
_entity_poly.type
_entity_poly.pdbx_seq_one_letter_code
_entity_poly.pdbx_strand_id
1 'polypeptide(L)'
;MNTKVFLNDADIPKQWYNLAADLPSPMLPPLGPDGNPVQPEMLTPVFPMNLIEQEVSQERWIDIPEGVLELLYRWRPAPLHRAVHLEKALGTPAKIYLDRKSVV
;
A
#
# COMPACT_ATOMS: atom_id res chain seq x y z
N MET A 1 11.63 4.08 27.13
CA MET A 1 11.46 4.45 25.71
C MET A 1 10.85 3.27 24.96
N ASN A 2 9.71 3.48 24.30
CA ASN A 2 9.12 2.46 23.44
C ASN A 2 9.83 2.43 22.09
N THR A 3 10.61 1.38 21.85
CA THR A 3 11.34 1.18 20.59
C THR A 3 10.62 0.20 19.66
N LYS A 4 9.55 -0.44 20.12
CA LYS A 4 8.77 -1.41 19.35
C LYS A 4 7.30 -1.08 19.44
N VAL A 5 6.60 -1.12 18.29
CA VAL A 5 5.17 -0.92 18.22
C VAL A 5 4.53 -2.18 17.66
N PHE A 6 3.59 -2.74 18.41
CA PHE A 6 2.82 -3.92 18.02
C PHE A 6 1.35 -3.52 17.93
N LEU A 7 0.71 -3.86 16.82
CA LEU A 7 -0.71 -3.67 16.63
C LEU A 7 -1.44 -5.00 16.84
N ASN A 8 -2.74 -4.95 17.09
CA ASN A 8 -3.59 -6.11 17.20
C ASN A 8 -4.21 -6.48 15.85
N ASP A 9 -4.73 -7.70 15.72
CA ASP A 9 -5.44 -8.12 14.51
C ASP A 9 -6.61 -7.19 14.18
N ALA A 10 -7.28 -6.66 15.20
CA ALA A 10 -8.38 -5.71 15.01
C ALA A 10 -7.96 -4.40 14.36
N ASP A 11 -6.67 -4.07 14.38
CA ASP A 11 -6.13 -2.85 13.79
C ASP A 11 -5.79 -3.01 12.30
N ILE A 12 -5.92 -4.22 11.75
CA ILE A 12 -5.68 -4.47 10.33
C ILE A 12 -6.77 -3.76 9.51
N PRO A 13 -6.38 -2.89 8.57
CA PRO A 13 -7.36 -2.20 7.72
C PRO A 13 -8.20 -3.18 6.91
N LYS A 14 -9.48 -2.86 6.74
CA LYS A 14 -10.40 -3.65 5.91
C LYS A 14 -10.65 -3.04 4.54
N GLN A 15 -10.16 -1.82 4.34
CA GLN A 15 -10.30 -1.08 3.10
C GLN A 15 -8.98 -0.46 2.70
N TRP A 16 -8.77 -0.34 1.40
CA TRP A 16 -7.69 0.47 0.84
C TRP A 16 -8.18 1.88 0.61
N TYR A 17 -7.32 2.85 0.89
CA TYR A 17 -7.55 4.23 0.50
C TYR A 17 -7.10 4.46 -0.93
N ASN A 18 -8.00 4.94 -1.78
CA ASN A 18 -7.71 5.27 -3.16
C ASN A 18 -7.38 6.76 -3.29
N LEU A 19 -6.11 7.06 -3.42
CA LEU A 19 -5.63 8.43 -3.54
C LEU A 19 -6.20 9.15 -4.77
N ALA A 20 -6.52 8.42 -5.84
CA ALA A 20 -7.05 9.00 -7.07
C ALA A 20 -8.33 9.81 -6.84
N ALA A 21 -9.13 9.46 -5.82
CA ALA A 21 -10.35 10.18 -5.49
C ALA A 21 -10.10 11.59 -4.96
N ASP A 22 -8.93 11.85 -4.40
CA ASP A 22 -8.58 13.11 -3.73
C ASP A 22 -7.47 13.90 -4.43
N LEU A 23 -7.06 13.48 -5.61
CA LEU A 23 -6.09 14.23 -6.40
C LEU A 23 -6.72 15.50 -6.98
N PRO A 24 -5.98 16.63 -6.99
CA PRO A 24 -6.48 17.88 -7.55
C PRO A 24 -6.71 17.82 -9.06
N SER A 25 -6.05 16.89 -9.74
CA SER A 25 -6.24 16.63 -11.17
C SER A 25 -6.09 15.14 -11.44
N PRO A 26 -6.75 14.59 -12.48
CA PRO A 26 -6.61 13.18 -12.81
C PRO A 26 -5.16 12.79 -13.08
N MET A 27 -4.78 11.57 -12.71
CA MET A 27 -3.48 11.02 -13.07
C MET A 27 -3.38 10.86 -14.58
N LEU A 28 -2.20 11.14 -15.13
CA LEU A 28 -1.94 10.88 -16.54
C LEU A 28 -1.95 9.36 -16.79
N PRO A 29 -2.59 8.91 -17.88
CA PRO A 29 -2.60 7.49 -18.21
C PRO A 29 -1.19 7.02 -18.60
N PRO A 30 -0.86 5.73 -18.34
CA PRO A 30 0.38 5.18 -18.87
C PRO A 30 0.38 5.17 -20.39
N LEU A 31 1.56 5.37 -20.98
CA LEU A 31 1.71 5.37 -22.42
C LEU A 31 2.23 4.01 -22.91
N GLY A 32 1.69 3.55 -24.03
CA GLY A 32 2.18 2.37 -24.72
C GLY A 32 3.44 2.65 -25.56
N PRO A 33 4.02 1.63 -26.19
CA PRO A 33 5.21 1.79 -27.04
C PRO A 33 4.98 2.73 -28.24
N ASP A 34 3.75 2.90 -28.66
CA ASP A 34 3.34 3.79 -29.75
C ASP A 34 3.15 5.26 -29.31
N GLY A 35 3.35 5.55 -28.00
CA GLY A 35 3.15 6.87 -27.42
C GLY A 35 1.70 7.22 -27.13
N ASN A 36 0.75 6.32 -27.37
CA ASN A 36 -0.66 6.53 -27.07
C ASN A 36 -1.03 5.97 -25.69
N PRO A 37 -2.07 6.53 -25.03
CA PRO A 37 -2.52 6.00 -23.74
C PRO A 37 -2.90 4.52 -23.83
N VAL A 38 -2.47 3.76 -22.83
CA VAL A 38 -2.81 2.34 -22.70
C VAL A 38 -4.28 2.23 -22.30
N GLN A 39 -5.05 1.44 -23.05
CA GLN A 39 -6.43 1.11 -22.70
C GLN A 39 -6.45 -0.01 -21.63
N PRO A 40 -7.47 -0.04 -20.76
CA PRO A 40 -7.55 -1.08 -19.72
C PRO A 40 -7.45 -2.50 -20.27
N GLU A 41 -8.04 -2.75 -21.43
CA GLU A 41 -8.04 -4.07 -22.07
C GLU A 41 -6.65 -4.55 -22.47
N MET A 42 -5.72 -3.61 -22.71
CA MET A 42 -4.34 -3.95 -23.05
C MET A 42 -3.55 -4.54 -21.90
N LEU A 43 -4.05 -4.40 -20.67
CA LEU A 43 -3.41 -4.91 -19.46
C LEU A 43 -3.87 -6.33 -19.09
N THR A 44 -4.91 -6.84 -19.74
CA THR A 44 -5.50 -8.15 -19.42
C THR A 44 -4.55 -9.34 -19.56
N PRO A 45 -3.52 -9.33 -20.44
CA PRO A 45 -2.55 -10.42 -20.48
C PRO A 45 -1.72 -10.55 -19.19
N VAL A 46 -1.61 -9.47 -18.40
CA VAL A 46 -0.76 -9.43 -17.20
C VAL A 46 -1.61 -9.40 -15.93
N PHE A 47 -2.74 -8.67 -15.95
CA PHE A 47 -3.59 -8.46 -14.78
C PHE A 47 -5.01 -8.95 -15.01
N PRO A 48 -5.64 -9.57 -14.01
CA PRO A 48 -7.06 -9.88 -14.09
C PRO A 48 -7.90 -8.60 -14.13
N MET A 49 -9.08 -8.67 -14.78
CA MET A 49 -9.91 -7.49 -15.01
C MET A 49 -10.34 -6.79 -13.71
N ASN A 50 -10.60 -7.54 -12.64
CA ASN A 50 -10.99 -6.96 -11.36
C ASN A 50 -9.91 -6.04 -10.77
N LEU A 51 -8.63 -6.35 -10.97
CA LEU A 51 -7.52 -5.48 -10.55
C LEU A 51 -7.41 -4.23 -11.44
N ILE A 52 -7.68 -4.39 -12.74
CA ILE A 52 -7.68 -3.26 -13.68
C ILE A 52 -8.81 -2.30 -13.35
N GLU A 53 -10.00 -2.82 -13.05
CA GLU A 53 -11.14 -2.01 -12.62
C GLU A 53 -10.83 -1.25 -11.33
N GLN A 54 -10.16 -1.90 -10.38
CA GLN A 54 -9.73 -1.26 -9.16
C GLN A 54 -8.75 -0.11 -9.42
N GLU A 55 -7.81 -0.31 -10.34
CA GLU A 55 -6.79 0.70 -10.68
C GLU A 55 -7.40 1.97 -11.26
N VAL A 56 -8.46 1.84 -12.05
CA VAL A 56 -9.13 2.99 -12.68
C VAL A 56 -10.30 3.55 -11.87
N SER A 57 -10.61 2.95 -10.73
CA SER A 57 -11.72 3.36 -9.88
C SER A 57 -11.51 4.75 -9.28
N GLN A 58 -12.61 5.51 -9.14
CA GLN A 58 -12.63 6.81 -8.47
C GLN A 58 -13.23 6.73 -7.05
N GLU A 59 -13.56 5.54 -6.58
CA GLU A 59 -14.05 5.35 -5.23
C GLU A 59 -12.91 5.57 -4.23
N ARG A 60 -13.18 6.36 -3.18
CA ARG A 60 -12.16 6.70 -2.16
C ARG A 60 -11.75 5.50 -1.33
N TRP A 61 -12.69 4.65 -0.97
CA TRP A 61 -12.47 3.47 -0.15
C TRP A 61 -12.85 2.22 -0.93
N ILE A 62 -11.91 1.32 -1.05
CA ILE A 62 -12.09 0.06 -1.77
C ILE A 62 -11.95 -1.08 -0.76
N ASP A 63 -12.98 -1.92 -0.64
CA ASP A 63 -12.95 -3.05 0.27
C ASP A 63 -11.87 -4.05 -0.13
N ILE A 64 -11.08 -4.46 0.87
CA ILE A 64 -10.11 -5.54 0.67
C ILE A 64 -10.89 -6.85 0.59
N PRO A 65 -10.72 -7.65 -0.48
CA PRO A 65 -11.43 -8.93 -0.59
C PRO A 65 -11.17 -9.83 0.60
N GLU A 66 -12.21 -10.58 1.01
CA GLU A 66 -12.15 -11.43 2.21
C GLU A 66 -11.00 -12.43 2.16
N GLY A 67 -10.78 -13.07 1.00
CA GLY A 67 -9.67 -14.01 0.84
C GLY A 67 -8.29 -13.37 1.02
N VAL A 68 -8.14 -12.10 0.66
CA VAL A 68 -6.91 -11.34 0.89
C VAL A 68 -6.77 -11.01 2.38
N LEU A 69 -7.86 -10.61 3.04
CA LEU A 69 -7.85 -10.35 4.49
C LEU A 69 -7.45 -11.59 5.28
N GLU A 70 -7.95 -12.76 4.92
CA GLU A 70 -7.56 -14.02 5.57
C GLU A 70 -6.06 -14.27 5.50
N LEU A 71 -5.45 -13.97 4.35
CA LEU A 71 -3.99 -14.07 4.20
C LEU A 71 -3.27 -13.02 5.03
N LEU A 72 -3.77 -11.78 5.04
CA LEU A 72 -3.18 -10.71 5.83
C LEU A 72 -3.20 -11.03 7.33
N TYR A 73 -4.25 -11.63 7.85
CA TYR A 73 -4.34 -12.01 9.26
C TYR A 73 -3.28 -13.03 9.68
N ARG A 74 -2.68 -13.77 8.74
CA ARG A 74 -1.59 -14.71 9.03
C ARG A 74 -0.24 -14.02 9.11
N TRP A 75 -0.05 -12.89 8.42
CA TRP A 75 1.25 -12.24 8.25
C TRP A 75 1.32 -10.87 8.91
N ARG A 76 0.18 -10.27 9.17
CA ARG A 76 0.06 -8.92 9.69
C ARG A 76 -0.66 -8.90 11.05
N PRO A 77 -0.48 -7.87 11.86
CA PRO A 77 0.41 -6.72 11.60
C PRO A 77 1.88 -7.07 11.84
N ALA A 78 2.75 -6.43 11.07
CA ALA A 78 4.18 -6.54 11.30
C ALA A 78 4.59 -5.52 12.37
N PRO A 79 5.56 -5.85 13.26
CA PRO A 79 6.02 -4.92 14.27
C PRO A 79 6.84 -3.79 13.64
N LEU A 80 6.70 -2.58 14.18
CA LEU A 80 7.54 -1.45 13.87
C LEU A 80 8.66 -1.33 14.90
N HIS A 81 9.88 -1.14 14.43
CA HIS A 81 11.05 -0.91 15.27
C HIS A 81 11.57 0.50 15.09
N ARG A 82 11.79 1.20 16.18
CA ARG A 82 12.37 2.53 16.13
C ARG A 82 13.88 2.45 15.89
N ALA A 83 14.36 3.16 14.88
CA ALA A 83 15.75 3.17 14.46
C ALA A 83 16.54 4.24 15.23
N VAL A 84 16.69 4.08 16.53
CA VAL A 84 17.31 5.08 17.44
C VAL A 84 18.74 5.42 17.02
N HIS A 85 19.52 4.45 16.59
CA HIS A 85 20.90 4.68 16.16
C HIS A 85 20.97 5.50 14.87
N LEU A 86 20.04 5.26 13.95
CA LEU A 86 19.95 6.03 12.70
C LEU A 86 19.54 7.48 12.99
N GLU A 87 18.55 7.69 13.85
CA GLU A 87 18.11 9.02 14.27
C GLU A 87 19.30 9.81 14.84
N LYS A 88 20.09 9.17 15.70
CA LYS A 88 21.24 9.76 16.33
C LYS A 88 22.34 10.09 15.31
N ALA A 89 22.63 9.16 14.41
CA ALA A 89 23.64 9.35 13.36
C ALA A 89 23.28 10.50 12.42
N LEU A 90 21.98 10.70 12.15
CA LEU A 90 21.48 11.79 11.30
C LEU A 90 21.34 13.11 12.07
N GLY A 91 21.45 13.09 13.41
CA GLY A 91 21.23 14.28 14.23
C GLY A 91 19.85 14.89 14.08
N THR A 92 18.84 14.07 13.77
CA THR A 92 17.48 14.55 13.52
C THR A 92 16.59 14.40 14.76
N PRO A 93 15.64 15.33 15.00
CA PRO A 93 14.60 15.17 16.01
C PRO A 93 13.48 14.23 15.55
N ALA A 94 13.45 13.83 14.28
CA ALA A 94 12.45 12.93 13.74
C ALA A 94 12.55 11.53 14.35
N LYS A 95 11.40 10.92 14.59
CA LYS A 95 11.32 9.52 15.00
C LYS A 95 11.21 8.63 13.76
N ILE A 96 12.21 7.79 13.55
CA ILE A 96 12.30 6.94 12.37
C ILE A 96 11.94 5.51 12.77
N TYR A 97 10.97 4.92 12.08
CA TYR A 97 10.52 3.56 12.33
C TYR A 97 10.77 2.70 11.09
N LEU A 98 11.17 1.46 11.34
CA LEU A 98 11.38 0.46 10.29
C LEU A 98 10.32 -0.63 10.42
N ASP A 99 9.66 -0.92 9.31
CA ASP A 99 8.84 -2.12 9.17
C ASP A 99 9.77 -3.27 8.77
N ARG A 100 10.04 -4.15 9.72
CA ARG A 100 10.89 -5.29 9.48
C ARG A 100 10.02 -6.49 9.16
N LYS A 101 10.03 -6.89 7.90
CA LYS A 101 9.49 -8.20 7.53
C LYS A 101 10.32 -9.27 8.23
N SER A 102 9.66 -10.06 9.06
CA SER A 102 10.30 -11.23 9.63
C SER A 102 10.74 -12.13 8.49
N VAL A 103 12.03 -12.24 8.30
CA VAL A 103 12.59 -13.25 7.43
C VAL A 103 12.49 -14.57 8.18
N VAL A 104 11.72 -15.46 7.66
CA VAL A 104 11.66 -16.81 8.16
C VAL A 104 12.82 -17.57 7.53
#